data_1fe766273833e120c21ed4e0216d23c8
#
_entry.id   1fe766273833e120c21ed4e0216d23c8
#
_cell.length_a   1.000
_cell.length_b   1.000
_cell.length_c   1.000
_cell.angle_alpha   90.00
_cell.angle_beta   90.00
_cell.angle_gamma   90.00
#
_symmetry.space_group_name_H-M   'P 1'
#
loop_
_entity.id
_entity.type
_entity.pdbx_description
1 polymer ?
#
loop_
_entity_poly.entity_id
_entity_poly.type
_entity_poly.pdbx_seq_one_letter_code
_entity_poly.pdbx_strand_id
1 'polypeptide(L)'
;MIGGNMLASLQVKRKIKNELGEVVNDFQTVQTLTGWLDFTGGNADYKSKYKGKLEETTHVFMCDYTDIPYKAADCRLIVNCEVFDILLIDNPMNLNKHLEILLKYNEVIK
;
A
#
# COMPACT_ATOMS: atom_id res chain seq x y z
N MET A 1 12.81 -0.64 -15.12
CA MET A 1 13.03 -0.71 -13.67
C MET A 1 12.70 0.61 -13.02
N ILE A 2 11.86 0.58 -12.00
CA ILE A 2 11.49 1.80 -11.27
C ILE A 2 12.65 2.29 -10.40
N GLY A 3 13.31 1.37 -9.73
CA GLY A 3 14.32 1.74 -8.76
C GLY A 3 13.70 2.35 -7.52
N GLY A 4 14.43 3.23 -6.86
CA GLY A 4 14.00 3.89 -5.64
C GLY A 4 14.80 3.46 -4.44
N ASN A 5 14.72 4.25 -3.38
CA ASN A 5 15.52 4.03 -2.18
C ASN A 5 14.66 3.97 -0.91
N MET A 6 13.35 3.93 -1.03
CA MET A 6 12.46 3.83 0.12
C MET A 6 12.02 2.38 0.31
N LEU A 7 12.15 1.89 1.54
CA LEU A 7 11.69 0.56 1.89
C LEU A 7 10.28 0.66 2.48
N ALA A 8 9.41 -0.22 2.00
CA ALA A 8 8.05 -0.31 2.49
C ALA A 8 7.77 -1.74 2.95
N SER A 9 7.12 -1.87 4.09
CA SER A 9 6.68 -3.16 4.60
C SER A 9 5.22 -3.36 4.25
N LEU A 10 4.94 -4.39 3.45
CA LEU A 10 3.57 -4.79 3.15
C LEU A 10 3.09 -5.69 4.28
N GLN A 11 2.01 -5.28 4.94
CA GLN A 11 1.42 -6.01 6.04
C GLN A 11 0.02 -6.45 5.70
N VAL A 12 -0.33 -7.66 6.14
CA VAL A 12 -1.65 -8.25 5.93
C VAL A 12 -2.33 -8.44 7.26
N LYS A 13 -3.61 -8.12 7.31
CA LYS A 13 -4.44 -8.29 8.50
C LYS A 13 -4.65 -9.78 8.78
N ARG A 14 -4.36 -10.19 10.01
CA ARG A 14 -4.57 -11.55 10.49
C ARG A 14 -5.47 -11.54 11.71
N LYS A 15 -6.29 -12.58 11.85
CA LYS A 15 -7.07 -12.79 13.06
C LYS A 15 -6.28 -13.73 13.95
N ILE A 16 -5.99 -13.26 15.17
CA ILE A 16 -5.28 -14.05 16.16
C ILE A 16 -6.09 -14.08 17.44
N LYS A 17 -5.81 -15.05 18.30
CA LYS A 17 -6.36 -15.08 19.66
C LYS A 17 -5.35 -14.46 20.61
N ASN A 18 -5.82 -13.51 21.43
CA ASN A 18 -4.96 -12.95 22.48
C ASN A 18 -4.95 -13.87 23.72
N GLU A 19 -4.25 -13.45 24.75
CA GLU A 19 -4.11 -14.23 25.98
C GLU A 19 -5.44 -14.52 26.68
N LEU A 20 -6.44 -13.65 26.43
CA LEU A 20 -7.77 -13.82 27.01
C LEU A 20 -8.69 -14.70 26.18
N GLY A 21 -8.17 -15.24 25.07
CA GLY A 21 -8.96 -16.07 24.15
C GLY A 21 -9.82 -15.28 23.18
N GLU A 22 -9.73 -13.96 23.18
CA GLU A 22 -10.48 -13.12 22.25
C GLU A 22 -9.83 -13.11 20.88
N VAL A 23 -10.66 -13.09 19.83
CA VAL A 23 -10.17 -12.96 18.45
C VAL A 23 -9.94 -11.48 18.17
N VAL A 24 -8.70 -11.12 17.86
CA VAL A 24 -8.32 -9.74 17.53
C VAL A 24 -7.65 -9.70 16.18
N ASN A 25 -7.68 -8.53 15.55
CA ASN A 25 -6.97 -8.31 14.29
C ASN A 25 -5.55 -7.85 14.60
N ASP A 26 -4.60 -8.43 13.90
CA ASP A 26 -3.21 -8.01 13.95
C ASP A 26 -2.66 -7.94 12.54
N PHE A 27 -1.56 -7.23 12.34
CA PHE A 27 -0.93 -7.10 11.03
C PHE A 27 0.42 -7.81 11.04
N GLN A 28 0.67 -8.56 9.96
CA GLN A 28 1.91 -9.30 9.80
C GLN A 28 2.61 -8.83 8.52
N THR A 29 3.91 -8.52 8.60
CA THR A 29 4.71 -8.18 7.44
C THR A 29 4.93 -9.44 6.61
N VAL A 30 4.51 -9.39 5.34
CA VAL A 30 4.62 -10.51 4.41
C VAL A 30 5.58 -10.25 3.27
N GLN A 31 5.83 -8.99 2.93
CA GLN A 31 6.77 -8.62 1.87
C GLN A 31 7.41 -7.27 2.20
N THR A 32 8.62 -7.08 1.69
CA THR A 32 9.28 -5.78 1.70
C THR A 32 9.42 -5.30 0.27
N LEU A 33 8.99 -4.07 0.01
CA LEU A 33 9.03 -3.47 -1.30
C LEU A 33 10.03 -2.31 -1.30
N THR A 34 10.73 -2.12 -2.41
CA THR A 34 11.62 -0.98 -2.60
C THR A 34 11.10 -0.12 -3.73
N GLY A 35 10.93 1.17 -3.51
CA GLY A 35 10.38 2.04 -4.54
C GLY A 35 10.36 3.51 -4.14
N TRP A 36 9.38 4.21 -4.66
CA TRP A 36 9.20 5.65 -4.46
C TRP A 36 7.82 5.93 -3.88
N LEU A 37 7.78 6.83 -2.91
CA LEU A 37 6.51 7.34 -2.36
C LEU A 37 6.28 8.73 -2.94
N ASP A 38 5.11 8.93 -3.54
CA ASP A 38 4.72 10.18 -4.18
C ASP A 38 3.44 10.70 -3.56
N PHE A 39 3.36 12.02 -3.41
CA PHE A 39 2.17 12.70 -2.87
C PHE A 39 1.23 13.06 -4.02
N THR A 40 -0.03 12.63 -3.94
CA THR A 40 -0.98 12.79 -5.04
C THR A 40 -1.89 13.99 -4.91
N GLY A 41 -1.88 14.69 -3.78
CA GLY A 41 -2.78 15.81 -3.54
C GLY A 41 -2.68 16.88 -4.60
N GLY A 42 -3.72 17.02 -5.41
CA GLY A 42 -3.76 18.00 -6.49
C GLY A 42 -3.22 17.54 -7.83
N ASN A 43 -2.79 16.28 -7.97
CA ASN A 43 -2.30 15.77 -9.24
C ASN A 43 -3.47 15.35 -10.15
N ALA A 44 -3.74 16.17 -11.18
CA ALA A 44 -4.86 15.94 -12.08
C ALA A 44 -4.73 14.68 -12.93
N ASP A 45 -3.50 14.26 -13.25
CA ASP A 45 -3.28 13.07 -14.07
C ASP A 45 -3.75 11.80 -13.33
N TYR A 46 -3.46 11.72 -12.04
CA TYR A 46 -3.95 10.60 -11.25
C TYR A 46 -5.48 10.64 -11.15
N LYS A 47 -6.06 11.84 -10.99
CA LYS A 47 -7.52 11.99 -10.86
C LYS A 47 -8.28 11.52 -12.09
N SER A 48 -7.74 11.73 -13.29
CA SER A 48 -8.38 11.28 -14.53
C SER A 48 -8.23 9.77 -14.72
N LYS A 49 -7.16 9.17 -14.18
CA LYS A 49 -6.86 7.75 -14.35
C LYS A 49 -7.63 6.84 -13.39
N TYR A 50 -7.89 7.30 -12.15
CA TYR A 50 -8.46 6.46 -11.09
C TYR A 50 -9.68 7.12 -10.46
N LYS A 51 -10.77 7.23 -11.22
CA LYS A 51 -12.01 7.82 -10.69
C LYS A 51 -12.50 7.11 -9.44
N GLY A 52 -12.92 7.86 -8.45
CA GLY A 52 -13.48 7.34 -7.21
C GLY A 52 -12.44 6.98 -6.18
N LYS A 53 -11.47 6.14 -6.52
CA LYS A 53 -10.40 5.76 -5.59
C LYS A 53 -9.47 6.93 -5.31
N LEU A 54 -9.21 7.77 -6.29
CA LEU A 54 -8.26 8.86 -6.16
C LEU A 54 -8.72 9.96 -5.21
N GLU A 55 -10.02 10.16 -5.06
CA GLU A 55 -10.54 11.17 -4.13
C GLU A 55 -10.10 10.91 -2.70
N GLU A 56 -9.90 9.63 -2.33
CA GLU A 56 -9.43 9.24 -1.02
C GLU A 56 -7.90 9.11 -0.95
N THR A 57 -7.24 9.07 -2.10
CA THR A 57 -5.81 8.79 -2.18
C THR A 57 -4.98 9.99 -1.76
N THR A 58 -4.05 9.79 -0.82
CA THR A 58 -3.10 10.81 -0.40
C THR A 58 -1.73 10.61 -1.01
N HIS A 59 -1.33 9.36 -1.25
CA HIS A 59 -0.01 9.00 -1.76
C HIS A 59 -0.10 7.83 -2.74
N VAL A 60 0.93 7.69 -3.56
CA VAL A 60 1.10 6.51 -4.42
C VAL A 60 2.52 5.98 -4.18
N PHE A 61 2.63 4.68 -3.95
CA PHE A 61 3.92 4.02 -3.87
C PHE A 61 4.16 3.26 -5.18
N MET A 62 5.26 3.57 -5.84
CA MET A 62 5.63 2.94 -7.10
C MET A 62 6.83 2.04 -6.89
N CYS A 63 6.76 0.80 -7.35
CA CYS A 63 7.85 -0.16 -7.26
C CYS A 63 7.86 -1.06 -8.49
N ASP A 64 8.96 -1.78 -8.68
CA ASP A 64 9.02 -2.80 -9.73
C ASP A 64 7.98 -3.88 -9.46
N TYR A 65 7.54 -4.55 -10.51
CA TYR A 65 6.54 -5.60 -10.39
C TYR A 65 7.02 -6.71 -9.46
N THR A 66 6.15 -7.10 -8.57
CA THR A 66 6.26 -8.31 -7.77
C THR A 66 4.86 -8.86 -7.55
N ASP A 67 4.74 -10.17 -7.40
CA ASP A 67 3.44 -10.76 -7.13
C ASP A 67 2.99 -10.44 -5.71
N ILE A 68 1.80 -9.88 -5.59
CA ILE A 68 1.17 -9.60 -4.30
C ILE A 68 -0.17 -10.34 -4.27
N PRO A 69 -0.20 -11.55 -3.70
CA PRO A 69 -1.40 -12.39 -3.73
C PRO A 69 -2.43 -12.04 -2.65
N TYR A 70 -2.43 -10.80 -2.19
CA TYR A 70 -3.33 -10.34 -1.13
C TYR A 70 -4.27 -9.27 -1.65
N LYS A 71 -5.47 -9.19 -1.07
CA LYS A 71 -6.43 -8.16 -1.42
C LYS A 71 -6.02 -6.83 -0.78
N ALA A 72 -6.14 -5.74 -1.53
CA ALA A 72 -5.80 -4.40 -1.03
C ALA A 72 -6.50 -4.08 0.28
N ALA A 73 -7.78 -4.44 0.40
CA ALA A 73 -8.58 -4.16 1.59
C ALA A 73 -8.05 -4.83 2.86
N ASP A 74 -7.29 -5.91 2.72
CA ASP A 74 -6.73 -6.64 3.86
C ASP A 74 -5.30 -6.21 4.19
N CYS A 75 -4.77 -5.23 3.47
CA CYS A 75 -3.37 -4.85 3.56
C CYS A 75 -3.19 -3.40 4.01
N ARG A 76 -2.00 -3.15 4.56
CA ARG A 76 -1.51 -1.79 4.78
C ARG A 76 -0.03 -1.74 4.44
N LEU A 77 0.47 -0.54 4.20
CA LEU A 77 1.88 -0.32 3.86
C LEU A 77 2.51 0.56 4.91
N ILE A 78 3.69 0.19 5.37
CA ILE A 78 4.46 0.97 6.34
C ILE A 78 5.69 1.53 5.63
N VAL A 79 5.78 2.85 5.57
CA VAL A 79 6.91 3.56 4.95
C VAL A 79 7.39 4.65 5.91
N ASN A 80 8.66 4.62 6.28
CA ASN A 80 9.24 5.62 7.20
C ASN A 80 8.44 5.79 8.50
N CYS A 81 8.01 4.68 9.10
CA CYS A 81 7.18 4.66 10.32
C CYS A 81 5.81 5.28 10.16
N GLU A 82 5.36 5.52 8.92
CA GLU A 82 4.01 5.98 8.63
C GLU A 82 3.18 4.84 8.08
N VAL A 83 1.94 4.76 8.56
CA VAL A 83 0.99 3.72 8.16
C VAL A 83 0.07 4.26 7.08
N PHE A 84 -0.04 3.51 5.98
CA PHE A 84 -0.92 3.84 4.87
C PHE A 84 -1.89 2.68 4.63
N ASP A 85 -3.18 3.00 4.52
CA ASP A 85 -4.16 2.03 4.05
C ASP A 85 -3.98 1.86 2.55
N ILE A 86 -4.06 0.62 2.07
CA ILE A 86 -3.95 0.35 0.64
C ILE A 86 -5.35 0.37 0.04
N LEU A 87 -5.58 1.27 -0.91
CA LEU A 87 -6.87 1.40 -1.58
C LEU A 87 -6.94 0.58 -2.86
N LEU A 88 -5.83 0.48 -3.57
CA LEU A 88 -5.76 -0.25 -4.83
C LEU A 88 -4.31 -0.64 -5.11
N ILE A 89 -4.10 -1.85 -5.60
CA ILE A 89 -2.81 -2.29 -6.13
C ILE A 89 -2.99 -2.43 -7.63
N ASP A 90 -2.39 -1.50 -8.39
CA ASP A 90 -2.54 -1.46 -9.83
C ASP A 90 -1.29 -1.98 -10.53
N ASN A 91 -1.51 -2.91 -11.45
CA ASN A 91 -0.49 -3.40 -12.37
C ASN A 91 -0.84 -2.81 -13.73
N PRO A 92 -0.28 -1.63 -14.09
CA PRO A 92 -0.74 -0.90 -15.27
C PRO A 92 -0.73 -1.76 -16.53
N MET A 93 -1.86 -1.82 -17.20
CA MET A 93 -2.09 -2.57 -18.43
C MET A 93 -1.74 -4.06 -18.32
N ASN A 94 -1.63 -4.59 -17.10
CA ASN A 94 -1.25 -5.97 -16.82
C ASN A 94 0.08 -6.39 -17.46
N LEU A 95 1.00 -5.44 -17.57
CA LEU A 95 2.28 -5.69 -18.23
C LEU A 95 3.35 -6.31 -17.32
N ASN A 96 3.08 -6.42 -16.02
CA ASN A 96 4.01 -6.97 -15.04
C ASN A 96 5.37 -6.26 -15.05
N LYS A 97 5.36 -4.94 -15.26
CA LYS A 97 6.59 -4.13 -15.28
C LYS A 97 6.80 -3.38 -13.98
N HIS A 98 5.73 -2.77 -13.46
CA HIS A 98 5.76 -2.05 -12.20
C HIS A 98 4.38 -2.07 -11.56
N LEU A 99 4.33 -1.69 -10.28
CA LEU A 99 3.08 -1.53 -9.55
C LEU A 99 2.92 -0.08 -9.12
N GLU A 100 1.68 0.39 -9.13
CA GLU A 100 1.27 1.67 -8.55
C GLU A 100 0.28 1.33 -7.44
N ILE A 101 0.71 1.55 -6.19
CA ILE A 101 -0.10 1.21 -5.03
C ILE A 101 -0.71 2.50 -4.49
N LEU A 102 -2.03 2.64 -4.59
CA LEU A 102 -2.74 3.82 -4.15
C LEU A 102 -2.96 3.73 -2.64
N LEU A 103 -2.54 4.77 -1.94
CA LEU A 103 -2.48 4.78 -0.48
C LEU A 103 -3.27 5.94 0.10
N LYS A 104 -3.80 5.70 1.29
CA LYS A 104 -4.39 6.76 2.12
C LYS A 104 -3.61 6.80 3.43
N TYR A 105 -3.06 7.98 3.75
CA TYR A 105 -2.34 8.17 5.01
C TYR A 105 -3.25 7.87 6.19
N ASN A 106 -2.78 7.10 7.13
CA ASN A 106 -3.52 6.73 8.33
C ASN A 106 -2.91 7.37 9.57
N GLU A 107 -1.70 6.93 9.95
CA GLU A 107 -1.09 7.41 11.20
C GLU A 107 0.42 7.18 11.19
N VAL A 108 1.08 7.78 12.17
CA VAL A 108 2.49 7.52 12.45
C VAL A 108 2.58 6.43 13.52
N ILE A 109 3.48 5.47 13.33
CA ILE A 109 3.75 4.45 14.35
C ILE A 109 4.59 5.09 15.44
N LYS A 110 4.11 5.02 16.66
CA LYS A 110 4.83 5.54 17.82
C LYS A 110 5.66 4.47 18.49
#